data_91ea757c3e0bc81ae2d1dc7f8dab3fc4
#
_entry.id   91ea757c3e0bc81ae2d1dc7f8dab3fc4
#
_cell.length_a   1.000
_cell.length_b   1.000
_cell.length_c   1.000
_cell.angle_alpha   90.00
_cell.angle_beta   90.00
_cell.angle_gamma   90.00
#
_symmetry.space_group_name_H-M   'P 1'
#
loop_
_entity.id
_entity.type
_entity.pdbx_description
1 polymer ?
#
loop_
_entity_poly.entity_id
_entity_poly.type
_entity_poly.pdbx_seq_one_letter_code
_entity_poly.pdbx_strand_id
1 'polypeptide(L)'
;SCPAPATTFIGSIPSSSHSCGLSRFLINYYIPLFFVVSGYIYKEGRSYKENIEHKAKRLLIPYFGYSAVLLAVYVLMGRTLAETKASAFGILYSRYCLYDTTVVKDNVYLFTVANGAMWYLTAFFAASLVYHLVIDRCLSDRKFLIGTLIVLTAITMALADIPVLLPWSIDLACVGTIFMIAGTLLGRAQFFEKKWNIPLIAAVFVIYILTSCLDPGINMSIREYGIYGAFSVPFFIIVGLTGSLLCIWFGKLIENTAPGRFIAYVGKNTIFLLAFHIFALEVVERIASKFIAIPVPGGAVVPFVLYHALRITAAVLGCLAFSEILNRLKKRLRRKTR
;
A
#
# COMPACT_ATOMS: atom_id res chain seq x y z
N SER A 1 -14.28 -34.72 16.94
CA SER A 1 -13.05 -33.91 16.76
C SER A 1 -13.24 -33.06 15.50
N CYS A 2 -13.71 -31.84 15.68
CA CYS A 2 -13.74 -30.85 14.61
C CYS A 2 -12.30 -30.42 14.27
N PRO A 3 -11.91 -30.34 12.99
CA PRO A 3 -10.67 -29.68 12.63
C PRO A 3 -10.79 -28.20 12.98
N ALA A 4 -9.78 -27.67 13.68
CA ALA A 4 -9.69 -26.25 13.99
C ALA A 4 -9.79 -25.42 12.71
N PRO A 5 -10.46 -24.27 12.72
CA PRO A 5 -10.54 -23.41 11.55
C PRO A 5 -9.13 -22.95 11.20
N ALA A 6 -8.81 -22.99 9.90
CA ALA A 6 -7.54 -22.53 9.35
C ALA A 6 -7.43 -21.00 9.50
N THR A 7 -7.19 -20.53 10.72
CA THR A 7 -6.98 -19.12 11.11
C THR A 7 -5.49 -18.72 11.06
N THR A 8 -4.73 -19.29 10.14
CA THR A 8 -3.30 -19.02 10.09
C THR A 8 -2.87 -18.63 8.69
N PHE A 9 -3.34 -17.47 8.20
CA PHE A 9 -2.80 -16.96 6.93
C PHE A 9 -2.83 -15.43 6.74
N ILE A 10 -2.85 -14.65 7.78
CA ILE A 10 -1.94 -13.52 7.85
C ILE A 10 -0.84 -14.04 8.77
N GLY A 11 0.16 -14.66 8.16
CA GLY A 11 1.34 -15.02 8.89
C GLY A 11 1.75 -13.79 9.65
N SER A 12 1.61 -13.81 10.97
CA SER A 12 2.44 -13.02 11.84
C SER A 12 3.80 -13.05 11.16
N ILE A 13 4.20 -11.94 10.51
CA ILE A 13 5.63 -11.73 10.29
C ILE A 13 6.16 -11.93 11.69
N PRO A 14 6.92 -12.98 11.95
CA PRO A 14 7.35 -13.25 13.31
C PRO A 14 8.04 -11.97 13.76
N SER A 15 7.63 -11.43 14.89
CA SER A 15 8.40 -10.43 15.64
C SER A 15 9.73 -11.01 16.13
N SER A 16 10.15 -12.12 15.52
CA SER A 16 11.45 -12.71 15.72
C SER A 16 12.51 -11.86 15.03
N SER A 17 13.38 -11.33 15.81
CA SER A 17 14.57 -10.49 15.63
C SER A 17 15.53 -10.86 14.48
N HIS A 18 15.16 -11.73 13.55
CA HIS A 18 16.00 -12.22 12.47
C HIS A 18 15.34 -12.30 11.09
N SER A 19 14.19 -11.65 10.86
CA SER A 19 13.71 -11.51 9.48
C SER A 19 14.68 -10.62 8.72
N CYS A 20 15.22 -11.16 7.66
CA CYS A 20 16.25 -10.62 6.78
C CYS A 20 16.16 -9.10 6.66
N GLY A 21 17.23 -8.37 7.02
CA GLY A 21 17.28 -6.91 7.03
C GLY A 21 16.79 -6.24 5.74
N LEU A 22 16.86 -6.93 4.59
CA LEU A 22 16.42 -6.43 3.29
C LEU A 22 14.90 -6.17 3.24
N SER A 23 14.06 -6.99 3.86
CA SER A 23 12.60 -6.77 3.86
C SER A 23 12.22 -5.49 4.60
N ARG A 24 12.93 -5.15 5.68
CA ARG A 24 12.71 -3.91 6.43
C ARG A 24 12.98 -2.67 5.59
N PHE A 25 14.05 -2.68 4.79
CA PHE A 25 14.37 -1.57 3.91
C PHE A 25 13.32 -1.34 2.81
N LEU A 26 12.66 -2.39 2.31
CA LEU A 26 11.65 -2.25 1.27
C LEU A 26 10.28 -1.82 1.82
N ILE A 27 9.95 -2.23 3.05
CA ILE A 27 8.63 -1.98 3.64
C ILE A 27 8.41 -0.50 3.96
N ASN A 28 9.45 0.25 4.32
CA ASN A 28 9.33 1.60 4.83
C ASN A 28 8.86 2.65 3.83
N TYR A 29 9.07 2.45 2.52
CA TYR A 29 8.80 3.49 1.53
C TYR A 29 7.76 3.11 0.46
N TYR A 30 7.38 1.84 0.32
CA TYR A 30 6.52 1.43 -0.81
C TYR A 30 5.11 2.07 -0.77
N ILE A 31 4.53 2.27 0.40
CA ILE A 31 3.26 2.99 0.55
C ILE A 31 3.46 4.50 0.41
N PRO A 32 4.39 5.16 1.13
CA PRO A 32 4.75 6.56 0.92
C PRO A 32 4.99 6.92 -0.54
N LEU A 33 5.67 6.07 -1.30
CA LEU A 33 5.97 6.27 -2.72
C LEU A 33 4.72 6.62 -3.56
N PHE A 34 3.62 5.91 -3.34
CA PHE A 34 2.38 6.16 -4.09
C PHE A 34 1.78 7.54 -3.79
N PHE A 35 1.86 8.00 -2.53
CA PHE A 35 1.43 9.34 -2.15
C PHE A 35 2.35 10.40 -2.76
N VAL A 36 3.67 10.21 -2.69
CA VAL A 36 4.67 11.11 -3.30
C VAL A 36 4.44 11.20 -4.81
N VAL A 37 4.32 10.08 -5.51
CA VAL A 37 4.06 10.07 -6.96
C VAL A 37 2.75 10.76 -7.31
N SER A 38 1.68 10.55 -6.52
CA SER A 38 0.41 11.24 -6.76
C SER A 38 0.51 12.75 -6.61
N GLY A 39 1.28 13.23 -5.63
CA GLY A 39 1.58 14.66 -5.49
C GLY A 39 2.45 15.17 -6.63
N TYR A 40 3.46 14.41 -7.05
CA TYR A 40 4.37 14.78 -8.15
C TYR A 40 3.65 15.03 -9.47
N ILE A 41 2.63 14.23 -9.79
CA ILE A 41 1.83 14.36 -11.01
C ILE A 41 0.61 15.29 -10.84
N TYR A 42 0.51 16.00 -9.71
CA TYR A 42 -0.59 16.92 -9.47
C TYR A 42 -0.61 18.03 -10.53
N LYS A 43 -1.83 18.31 -11.03
CA LYS A 43 -2.08 19.40 -11.97
C LYS A 43 -3.00 20.41 -11.31
N GLU A 44 -2.58 21.65 -11.31
CA GLU A 44 -3.37 22.79 -10.84
C GLU A 44 -4.56 23.08 -11.78
N GLY A 45 -5.52 23.86 -11.30
CA GLY A 45 -6.61 24.39 -12.12
C GLY A 45 -7.93 23.62 -12.03
N ARG A 46 -8.01 22.52 -11.25
CA ARG A 46 -9.28 21.86 -10.95
C ARG A 46 -9.82 22.32 -9.61
N SER A 47 -11.15 22.52 -9.52
CA SER A 47 -11.80 22.79 -8.26
C SER A 47 -11.68 21.63 -7.28
N TYR A 48 -11.81 21.91 -5.97
CA TYR A 48 -11.84 20.88 -4.93
C TYR A 48 -12.84 19.77 -5.27
N LYS A 49 -14.09 20.14 -5.61
CA LYS A 49 -15.17 19.20 -5.92
C LYS A 49 -14.82 18.28 -7.09
N GLU A 50 -14.31 18.83 -8.17
CA GLU A 50 -13.89 18.03 -9.34
C GLU A 50 -12.77 17.03 -9.02
N ASN A 51 -11.79 17.47 -8.23
CA ASN A 51 -10.70 16.60 -7.79
C ASN A 51 -11.24 15.45 -6.94
N ILE A 52 -12.13 15.73 -5.98
CA ILE A 52 -12.69 14.71 -5.08
C ILE A 52 -13.61 13.75 -5.85
N GLU A 53 -14.48 14.24 -6.72
CA GLU A 53 -15.32 13.36 -7.55
C GLU A 53 -14.47 12.44 -8.44
N HIS A 54 -13.40 12.98 -9.03
CA HIS A 54 -12.49 12.18 -9.84
C HIS A 54 -11.80 11.10 -9.02
N LYS A 55 -11.29 11.46 -7.83
CA LYS A 55 -10.66 10.51 -6.90
C LYS A 55 -11.66 9.47 -6.39
N ALA A 56 -12.86 9.87 -6.00
CA ALA A 56 -13.91 8.95 -5.58
C ALA A 56 -14.23 7.89 -6.65
N LYS A 57 -14.49 8.34 -7.88
CA LYS A 57 -14.76 7.43 -9.01
C LYS A 57 -13.58 6.48 -9.29
N ARG A 58 -12.36 6.96 -9.16
CA ARG A 58 -11.16 6.19 -9.52
C ARG A 58 -10.71 5.23 -8.41
N LEU A 59 -11.04 5.52 -7.15
CA LEU A 59 -10.58 4.74 -5.99
C LEU A 59 -11.71 3.93 -5.36
N LEU A 60 -12.87 4.57 -5.08
CA LEU A 60 -13.94 3.92 -4.33
C LEU A 60 -14.75 2.96 -5.20
N ILE A 61 -15.00 3.27 -6.48
CA ILE A 61 -15.71 2.34 -7.37
C ILE A 61 -14.93 1.02 -7.52
N PRO A 62 -13.62 1.01 -7.82
CA PRO A 62 -12.85 -0.23 -7.83
C PRO A 62 -12.80 -0.89 -6.45
N TYR A 63 -12.66 -0.11 -5.37
CA TYR A 63 -12.66 -0.63 -4.02
C TYR A 63 -13.89 -1.47 -3.72
N PHE A 64 -15.08 -0.88 -3.81
CA PHE A 64 -16.32 -1.60 -3.53
C PHE A 64 -16.63 -2.68 -4.58
N GLY A 65 -16.35 -2.42 -5.86
CA GLY A 65 -16.58 -3.38 -6.93
C GLY A 65 -15.76 -4.65 -6.78
N TYR A 66 -14.46 -4.54 -6.58
CA TYR A 66 -13.60 -5.71 -6.40
C TYR A 66 -13.84 -6.40 -5.04
N SER A 67 -14.14 -5.63 -4.00
CA SER A 67 -14.52 -6.18 -2.70
C SER A 67 -15.77 -7.05 -2.78
N ALA A 68 -16.80 -6.57 -3.49
CA ALA A 68 -18.04 -7.33 -3.69
C ALA A 68 -17.79 -8.61 -4.50
N VAL A 69 -16.97 -8.54 -5.56
CA VAL A 69 -16.60 -9.73 -6.36
C VAL A 69 -15.86 -10.74 -5.49
N LEU A 70 -14.87 -10.31 -4.72
CA LEU A 70 -14.12 -11.20 -3.84
C LEU A 70 -15.01 -11.82 -2.76
N LEU A 71 -15.89 -11.03 -2.14
CA LEU A 71 -16.83 -11.52 -1.15
C LEU A 71 -17.74 -12.61 -1.76
N ALA A 72 -18.27 -12.38 -2.96
CA ALA A 72 -19.09 -13.38 -3.67
C ALA A 72 -18.29 -14.65 -3.95
N VAL A 73 -17.04 -14.56 -4.42
CA VAL A 73 -16.17 -15.71 -4.65
C VAL A 73 -15.96 -16.51 -3.37
N TYR A 74 -15.69 -15.85 -2.24
CA TYR A 74 -15.48 -16.55 -0.97
C TYR A 74 -16.78 -17.20 -0.43
N VAL A 75 -17.93 -16.60 -0.64
CA VAL A 75 -19.22 -17.23 -0.33
C VAL A 75 -19.41 -18.50 -1.16
N LEU A 76 -19.12 -18.45 -2.46
CA LEU A 76 -19.18 -19.63 -3.34
C LEU A 76 -18.17 -20.71 -2.95
N MET A 77 -17.05 -20.33 -2.33
CA MET A 77 -16.04 -21.26 -1.80
C MET A 77 -16.43 -21.85 -0.43
N GLY A 78 -17.64 -21.58 0.08
CA GLY A 78 -18.17 -22.18 1.29
C GLY A 78 -17.95 -21.39 2.58
N ARG A 79 -17.75 -20.07 2.51
CA ARG A 79 -17.71 -19.22 3.71
C ARG A 79 -19.03 -19.26 4.45
N THR A 80 -18.96 -19.29 5.78
CA THR A 80 -20.12 -19.21 6.67
C THR A 80 -20.79 -17.85 6.59
N LEU A 81 -22.05 -17.78 6.99
CA LEU A 81 -22.80 -16.52 7.04
C LEU A 81 -22.18 -15.54 8.03
N ALA A 82 -21.64 -16.01 9.16
CA ALA A 82 -20.98 -15.17 10.16
C ALA A 82 -19.71 -14.51 9.59
N GLU A 83 -18.85 -15.28 8.92
CA GLU A 83 -17.65 -14.77 8.25
C GLU A 83 -17.98 -13.78 7.11
N THR A 84 -19.08 -14.06 6.38
CA THR A 84 -19.56 -13.18 5.32
C THR A 84 -20.02 -11.83 5.87
N LYS A 85 -20.78 -11.83 6.98
CA LYS A 85 -21.21 -10.59 7.66
C LYS A 85 -20.00 -9.81 8.20
N ALA A 86 -19.04 -10.46 8.84
CA ALA A 86 -17.82 -9.83 9.33
C ALA A 86 -17.01 -9.19 8.18
N SER A 87 -16.88 -9.92 7.06
CA SER A 87 -16.19 -9.40 5.87
C SER A 87 -16.93 -8.22 5.23
N ALA A 88 -18.26 -8.26 5.16
CA ALA A 88 -19.06 -7.15 4.64
C ALA A 88 -18.90 -5.89 5.52
N PHE A 89 -18.92 -6.05 6.85
CA PHE A 89 -18.64 -4.95 7.77
C PHE A 89 -17.22 -4.42 7.58
N GLY A 90 -16.22 -5.30 7.47
CA GLY A 90 -14.85 -4.92 7.20
C GLY A 90 -14.69 -4.14 5.89
N ILE A 91 -15.41 -4.51 4.81
CA ILE A 91 -15.43 -3.76 3.55
C ILE A 91 -15.98 -2.34 3.78
N LEU A 92 -17.03 -2.17 4.57
CA LEU A 92 -17.58 -0.85 4.90
C LEU A 92 -16.64 -0.04 5.79
N TYR A 93 -16.02 -0.69 6.76
CA TYR A 93 -15.06 -0.06 7.69
C TYR A 93 -13.70 0.18 7.04
N SER A 94 -13.37 -0.61 6.03
CA SER A 94 -12.10 -0.57 5.27
C SER A 94 -10.84 -0.78 6.12
N ARG A 95 -10.92 -1.72 7.06
CA ARG A 95 -9.80 -2.21 7.88
C ARG A 95 -9.92 -3.71 8.06
N TYR A 96 -8.79 -4.40 8.19
CA TYR A 96 -8.79 -5.85 8.46
C TYR A 96 -8.92 -6.19 9.95
N CYS A 97 -8.60 -5.24 10.84
CA CYS A 97 -8.80 -5.34 12.28
C CYS A 97 -9.24 -4.00 12.87
N LEU A 98 -9.80 -4.04 14.08
CA LEU A 98 -10.29 -2.83 14.77
C LEU A 98 -9.21 -2.14 15.59
N TYR A 99 -8.25 -2.89 16.08
CA TYR A 99 -7.23 -2.39 17.00
C TYR A 99 -5.84 -2.58 16.40
N ASP A 100 -4.91 -1.78 16.88
CA ASP A 100 -3.50 -1.98 16.63
C ASP A 100 -3.05 -3.32 17.24
N THR A 101 -2.49 -4.19 16.41
CA THR A 101 -2.07 -5.54 16.83
C THR A 101 -0.87 -5.53 17.77
N THR A 102 -0.16 -4.42 17.88
CA THR A 102 0.96 -4.26 18.82
C THR A 102 0.49 -3.99 20.23
N VAL A 103 -0.68 -3.34 20.36
CA VAL A 103 -1.25 -2.93 21.64
C VAL A 103 -2.28 -3.93 22.15
N VAL A 104 -3.09 -4.51 21.28
CA VAL A 104 -4.19 -5.42 21.64
C VAL A 104 -3.92 -6.83 21.10
N LYS A 105 -3.62 -7.79 21.98
CA LYS A 105 -3.34 -9.17 21.60
C LYS A 105 -4.59 -9.90 21.05
N ASP A 106 -5.74 -9.66 21.67
CA ASP A 106 -7.03 -10.27 21.26
C ASP A 106 -7.77 -9.33 20.29
N ASN A 107 -7.27 -9.24 19.08
CA ASN A 107 -7.80 -8.31 18.10
C ASN A 107 -9.08 -8.84 17.43
N VAL A 108 -10.01 -7.91 17.15
CA VAL A 108 -11.20 -8.21 16.36
C VAL A 108 -10.86 -8.10 14.87
N TYR A 109 -10.70 -9.24 14.22
CA TYR A 109 -10.47 -9.30 12.79
C TYR A 109 -11.78 -9.17 12.02
N LEU A 110 -11.85 -8.15 11.18
CA LEU A 110 -13.04 -7.83 10.38
C LEU A 110 -13.03 -8.54 9.01
N PHE A 111 -11.84 -8.77 8.50
CA PHE A 111 -11.66 -9.52 7.27
C PHE A 111 -10.92 -10.80 7.52
N THR A 112 -11.38 -11.83 6.86
CA THR A 112 -10.51 -12.93 6.54
C THR A 112 -9.95 -12.69 5.14
N VAL A 113 -8.77 -12.09 5.10
CA VAL A 113 -7.74 -12.18 4.06
C VAL A 113 -7.99 -11.50 2.71
N ALA A 114 -9.10 -11.72 1.99
CA ALA A 114 -9.17 -11.41 0.57
C ALA A 114 -8.98 -9.95 0.20
N ASN A 115 -9.36 -9.06 1.08
CA ASN A 115 -9.41 -7.63 0.78
C ASN A 115 -8.40 -6.80 1.59
N GLY A 116 -7.53 -7.47 2.31
CA GLY A 116 -6.61 -6.84 3.25
C GLY A 116 -5.76 -5.72 2.66
N ALA A 117 -5.32 -5.85 1.41
CA ALA A 117 -4.50 -4.83 0.77
C ALA A 117 -5.29 -3.62 0.27
N MET A 118 -6.61 -3.70 0.13
CA MET A 118 -7.42 -2.63 -0.47
C MET A 118 -7.69 -1.45 0.47
N TRP A 119 -7.40 -1.58 1.76
CA TRP A 119 -7.44 -0.47 2.72
C TRP A 119 -6.70 0.77 2.21
N TYR A 120 -5.66 0.56 1.40
CA TYR A 120 -4.86 1.62 0.82
C TYR A 120 -5.69 2.58 -0.07
N LEU A 121 -6.69 2.09 -0.80
CA LEU A 121 -7.50 2.94 -1.69
C LEU A 121 -8.35 3.94 -0.90
N THR A 122 -8.90 3.53 0.23
CA THR A 122 -9.65 4.43 1.13
C THR A 122 -8.73 5.36 1.90
N ALA A 123 -7.56 4.89 2.37
CA ALA A 123 -6.52 5.73 2.95
C ALA A 123 -6.07 6.83 1.97
N PHE A 124 -5.85 6.44 0.71
CA PHE A 124 -5.46 7.37 -0.34
C PHE A 124 -6.58 8.38 -0.66
N PHE A 125 -7.83 7.94 -0.63
CA PHE A 125 -8.98 8.82 -0.78
C PHE A 125 -9.06 9.81 0.40
N ALA A 126 -8.98 9.33 1.64
CA ALA A 126 -8.99 10.17 2.85
C ALA A 126 -7.86 11.21 2.83
N ALA A 127 -6.63 10.80 2.49
CA ALA A 127 -5.51 11.74 2.33
C ALA A 127 -5.78 12.76 1.21
N SER A 128 -6.42 12.35 0.10
CA SER A 128 -6.75 13.26 -0.99
C SER A 128 -7.75 14.34 -0.57
N LEU A 129 -8.68 14.05 0.37
CA LEU A 129 -9.59 15.06 0.90
C LEU A 129 -8.84 16.18 1.62
N VAL A 130 -7.94 15.79 2.55
CA VAL A 130 -7.13 16.75 3.30
C VAL A 130 -6.16 17.49 2.37
N TYR A 131 -5.50 16.76 1.48
CA TYR A 131 -4.54 17.32 0.54
C TYR A 131 -5.14 18.42 -0.34
N HIS A 132 -6.26 18.16 -1.01
CA HIS A 132 -6.88 19.13 -1.91
C HIS A 132 -7.50 20.33 -1.16
N LEU A 133 -7.77 20.20 0.14
CA LEU A 133 -8.22 21.31 0.97
C LEU A 133 -7.11 22.33 1.24
N VAL A 134 -5.85 21.87 1.37
CA VAL A 134 -4.74 22.72 1.84
C VAL A 134 -3.74 23.07 0.73
N ILE A 135 -3.65 22.29 -0.34
CA ILE A 135 -2.53 22.37 -1.29
C ILE A 135 -2.39 23.75 -1.96
N ASP A 136 -3.47 24.32 -2.45
CA ASP A 136 -3.40 25.60 -3.18
C ASP A 136 -2.86 26.72 -2.31
N ARG A 137 -3.24 26.74 -1.01
CA ARG A 137 -2.72 27.69 -0.04
C ARG A 137 -1.28 27.37 0.37
N CYS A 138 -0.94 26.10 0.52
CA CYS A 138 0.43 25.67 0.76
C CYS A 138 1.40 26.11 -0.36
N LEU A 139 0.92 26.14 -1.59
CA LEU A 139 1.72 26.52 -2.74
C LEU A 139 1.87 28.04 -2.90
N SER A 140 0.98 28.83 -2.33
CA SER A 140 1.00 30.32 -2.39
C SER A 140 1.64 30.94 -1.15
N ASP A 141 1.59 30.30 0.01
CA ASP A 141 2.10 30.83 1.28
C ASP A 141 3.03 29.84 1.98
N ARG A 142 4.33 30.17 2.04
CA ARG A 142 5.37 29.37 2.69
C ARG A 142 5.14 29.22 4.20
N LYS A 143 4.59 30.23 4.88
CA LYS A 143 4.31 30.15 6.34
C LYS A 143 3.17 29.18 6.58
N PHE A 144 2.12 29.25 5.76
CA PHE A 144 1.03 28.29 5.80
C PHE A 144 1.48 26.86 5.50
N LEU A 145 2.36 26.67 4.51
CA LEU A 145 2.96 25.35 4.21
C LEU A 145 3.66 24.77 5.44
N ILE A 146 4.56 25.54 6.06
CA ILE A 146 5.32 25.08 7.24
C ILE A 146 4.37 24.76 8.39
N GLY A 147 3.42 25.66 8.68
CA GLY A 147 2.40 25.44 9.72
C GLY A 147 1.57 24.18 9.44
N THR A 148 1.15 23.97 8.20
CA THR A 148 0.40 22.77 7.79
C THR A 148 1.21 21.49 8.02
N LEU A 149 2.48 21.46 7.63
CA LEU A 149 3.34 20.28 7.84
C LEU A 149 3.54 19.99 9.34
N ILE A 150 3.74 21.02 10.17
CA ILE A 150 3.85 20.87 11.62
C ILE A 150 2.55 20.30 12.20
N VAL A 151 1.41 20.88 11.85
CA VAL A 151 0.09 20.45 12.37
C VAL A 151 -0.22 19.02 11.94
N LEU A 152 -0.02 18.67 10.65
CA LEU A 152 -0.27 17.32 10.16
C LEU A 152 0.65 16.29 10.84
N THR A 153 1.92 16.64 11.09
CA THR A 153 2.84 15.77 11.82
C THR A 153 2.39 15.58 13.27
N ALA A 154 2.02 16.66 13.96
CA ALA A 154 1.53 16.60 15.33
C ALA A 154 0.25 15.76 15.45
N ILE A 155 -0.70 15.93 14.53
CA ILE A 155 -1.92 15.08 14.49
C ILE A 155 -1.55 13.62 14.25
N THR A 156 -0.62 13.33 13.33
CA THR A 156 -0.17 11.96 13.06
C THR A 156 0.46 11.34 14.30
N MET A 157 1.30 12.10 15.04
CA MET A 157 1.90 11.66 16.31
C MET A 157 0.82 11.38 17.36
N ALA A 158 -0.13 12.29 17.55
CA ALA A 158 -1.22 12.10 18.49
C ALA A 158 -2.12 10.89 18.16
N LEU A 159 -2.30 10.58 16.89
CA LEU A 159 -3.06 9.41 16.46
C LEU A 159 -2.26 8.09 16.55
N ALA A 160 -0.93 8.15 16.57
CA ALA A 160 -0.08 6.96 16.57
C ALA A 160 -0.31 6.09 17.82
N ASP A 161 -0.53 6.70 18.97
CA ASP A 161 -0.69 6.02 20.26
C ASP A 161 -2.15 5.61 20.57
N ILE A 162 -3.11 5.94 19.70
CA ILE A 162 -4.50 5.53 19.88
C ILE A 162 -4.67 4.08 19.44
N PRO A 163 -5.16 3.15 20.30
CA PRO A 163 -5.22 1.73 19.93
C PRO A 163 -6.27 1.42 18.86
N VAL A 164 -7.31 2.24 18.71
CA VAL A 164 -8.39 2.01 17.73
C VAL A 164 -7.99 2.49 16.34
N LEU A 165 -8.08 1.62 15.35
CA LEU A 165 -7.87 1.97 13.94
C LEU A 165 -9.13 2.59 13.36
N LEU A 166 -9.05 3.83 12.89
CA LEU A 166 -10.21 4.56 12.40
C LEU A 166 -10.72 4.02 11.05
N PRO A 167 -12.03 4.13 10.78
CA PRO A 167 -12.60 3.66 9.52
C PRO A 167 -11.99 4.42 8.33
N TRP A 168 -11.94 3.75 7.16
CA TRP A 168 -11.40 4.29 5.91
C TRP A 168 -9.97 4.80 6.02
N SER A 169 -9.25 4.39 7.06
CA SER A 169 -7.88 4.82 7.33
C SER A 169 -7.73 6.35 7.41
N ILE A 170 -8.74 7.04 7.98
CA ILE A 170 -8.74 8.50 8.16
C ILE A 170 -7.55 8.93 9.05
N ASP A 171 -7.15 8.08 9.98
CA ASP A 171 -5.96 8.24 10.82
C ASP A 171 -4.64 8.34 10.04
N LEU A 172 -4.60 7.84 8.81
CA LEU A 172 -3.44 7.93 7.92
C LEU A 172 -3.53 9.13 6.96
N ALA A 173 -4.64 9.86 6.95
CA ALA A 173 -4.85 10.95 6.00
C ALA A 173 -3.81 12.07 6.15
N CYS A 174 -3.42 12.38 7.39
CA CYS A 174 -2.44 13.43 7.67
C CYS A 174 -1.05 13.08 7.12
N VAL A 175 -0.53 11.89 7.44
CA VAL A 175 0.79 11.47 6.95
C VAL A 175 0.79 11.26 5.43
N GLY A 176 -0.29 10.72 4.86
CA GLY A 176 -0.45 10.62 3.41
C GLY A 176 -0.43 11.98 2.73
N THR A 177 -1.07 12.99 3.34
CA THR A 177 -1.08 14.38 2.85
C THR A 177 0.32 14.99 2.87
N ILE A 178 1.12 14.74 3.92
CA ILE A 178 2.52 15.20 3.98
C ILE A 178 3.31 14.67 2.76
N PHE A 179 3.21 13.38 2.46
CA PHE A 179 3.87 12.78 1.32
C PHE A 179 3.37 13.35 -0.02
N MET A 180 2.06 13.62 -0.15
CA MET A 180 1.51 14.25 -1.35
C MET A 180 2.02 15.70 -1.53
N ILE A 181 2.05 16.51 -0.47
CA ILE A 181 2.61 17.87 -0.51
C ILE A 181 4.08 17.83 -0.94
N ALA A 182 4.89 16.96 -0.34
CA ALA A 182 6.29 16.79 -0.71
C ALA A 182 6.45 16.41 -2.19
N GLY A 183 5.63 15.48 -2.68
CA GLY A 183 5.59 15.12 -4.10
C GLY A 183 5.28 16.31 -5.01
N THR A 184 4.32 17.15 -4.65
CA THR A 184 3.95 18.36 -5.42
C THR A 184 5.08 19.37 -5.47
N LEU A 185 5.76 19.60 -4.35
CA LEU A 185 6.92 20.48 -4.31
C LEU A 185 8.06 19.97 -5.20
N LEU A 186 8.30 18.65 -5.21
CA LEU A 186 9.26 18.01 -6.10
C LEU A 186 8.86 18.15 -7.58
N GLY A 187 7.56 18.01 -7.90
CA GLY A 187 7.04 18.19 -9.25
C GLY A 187 7.19 19.62 -9.75
N ARG A 188 6.82 20.63 -8.93
CA ARG A 188 7.02 22.04 -9.26
C ARG A 188 8.49 22.40 -9.46
N ALA A 189 9.38 21.82 -8.64
CA ALA A 189 10.81 22.02 -8.76
C ALA A 189 11.42 21.31 -9.97
N GLN A 190 10.63 20.52 -10.71
CA GLN A 190 11.12 19.63 -11.79
C GLN A 190 12.34 18.81 -11.35
N PHE A 191 12.27 18.31 -10.10
CA PHE A 191 13.42 17.75 -9.40
C PHE A 191 14.06 16.58 -10.16
N PHE A 192 13.24 15.73 -10.76
CA PHE A 192 13.70 14.56 -11.50
C PHE A 192 14.01 14.84 -12.98
N GLU A 193 13.75 16.04 -13.49
CA GLU A 193 14.10 16.46 -14.85
C GLU A 193 15.51 17.07 -14.91
N LYS A 194 16.07 17.44 -13.76
CA LYS A 194 17.42 18.02 -13.65
C LYS A 194 18.49 16.95 -13.84
N LYS A 195 19.71 17.40 -14.21
CA LYS A 195 20.88 16.52 -14.29
C LYS A 195 21.09 15.76 -12.97
N TRP A 196 21.47 14.51 -13.09
CA TRP A 196 21.74 13.64 -11.94
C TRP A 196 22.86 14.21 -11.08
N ASN A 197 22.55 14.43 -9.81
CA ASN A 197 23.53 14.87 -8.81
C ASN A 197 23.91 13.65 -7.97
N ILE A 198 24.99 12.96 -8.36
CA ILE A 198 25.47 11.75 -7.68
C ILE A 198 25.73 12.00 -6.18
N PRO A 199 26.43 13.08 -5.74
CA PRO A 199 26.56 13.40 -4.33
C PRO A 199 25.23 13.52 -3.58
N LEU A 200 24.20 14.11 -4.21
CA LEU A 200 22.89 14.22 -3.61
C LEU A 200 22.19 12.85 -3.47
N ILE A 201 22.29 12.00 -4.49
CA ILE A 201 21.75 10.64 -4.45
C ILE A 201 22.43 9.84 -3.34
N ALA A 202 23.77 9.94 -3.22
CA ALA A 202 24.54 9.29 -2.17
C ALA A 202 24.13 9.80 -0.77
N ALA A 203 23.96 11.12 -0.60
CA ALA A 203 23.49 11.69 0.67
C ALA A 203 22.08 11.18 1.04
N VAL A 204 21.14 11.17 0.09
CA VAL A 204 19.80 10.64 0.30
C VAL A 204 19.84 9.15 0.65
N PHE A 205 20.72 8.37 0.00
CA PHE A 205 20.92 6.95 0.32
C PHE A 205 21.46 6.74 1.74
N VAL A 206 22.46 7.54 2.14
CA VAL A 206 22.99 7.48 3.51
C VAL A 206 21.92 7.84 4.54
N ILE A 207 21.16 8.91 4.31
CA ILE A 207 20.05 9.29 5.20
C ILE A 207 19.02 8.17 5.30
N TYR A 208 18.65 7.57 4.17
CA TYR A 208 17.73 6.43 4.12
C TYR A 208 18.20 5.25 4.97
N ILE A 209 19.48 4.86 4.80
CA ILE A 209 20.07 3.75 5.56
C ILE A 209 20.13 4.07 7.05
N LEU A 210 20.67 5.25 7.42
CA LEU A 210 20.79 5.66 8.81
C LEU A 210 19.42 5.69 9.50
N THR A 211 18.43 6.32 8.87
CA THR A 211 17.08 6.42 9.45
C THR A 211 16.42 5.05 9.57
N SER A 212 16.58 4.18 8.56
CA SER A 212 16.05 2.80 8.62
C SER A 212 16.74 1.92 9.67
N CYS A 213 18.01 2.21 10.00
CA CYS A 213 18.72 1.50 11.07
C CYS A 213 18.37 2.02 12.46
N LEU A 214 18.15 3.33 12.60
CA LEU A 214 17.81 3.96 13.88
C LEU A 214 16.38 3.61 14.32
N ASP A 215 15.45 3.61 13.39
CA ASP A 215 14.06 3.29 13.66
C ASP A 215 13.53 2.35 12.56
N PRO A 216 13.74 1.03 12.75
CA PRO A 216 13.22 0.05 11.81
C PRO A 216 11.69 0.09 11.84
N GLY A 217 11.15 0.73 10.86
CA GLY A 217 9.72 0.81 10.69
C GLY A 217 9.17 -0.43 9.98
N ILE A 218 8.02 -0.47 9.62
CA ILE A 218 7.03 -1.22 10.09
C ILE A 218 5.77 -1.31 9.27
N ASN A 219 4.65 -1.02 9.73
CA ASN A 219 3.42 -1.31 9.05
C ASN A 219 2.48 -0.10 9.12
N MET A 220 2.53 0.74 8.08
CA MET A 220 1.65 1.92 8.01
C MET A 220 0.17 1.56 8.15
N SER A 221 -0.25 0.34 7.74
CA SER A 221 -1.67 -0.05 7.79
C SER A 221 -2.23 -0.12 9.22
N ILE A 222 -1.38 -0.33 10.21
CA ILE A 222 -1.75 -0.38 11.64
C ILE A 222 -1.12 0.76 12.44
N ARG A 223 -0.59 1.78 11.76
CA ARG A 223 0.07 2.96 12.35
C ARG A 223 1.36 2.67 13.11
N GLU A 224 1.96 1.52 12.89
CA GLU A 224 3.24 1.16 13.45
C GLU A 224 4.33 1.86 12.64
N TYR A 225 4.69 3.08 13.04
CA TYR A 225 5.66 3.93 12.33
C TYR A 225 7.10 3.64 12.70
N GLY A 226 7.35 3.01 13.85
CA GLY A 226 8.66 2.67 14.35
C GLY A 226 8.61 2.15 15.79
N ILE A 227 9.79 1.91 16.36
CA ILE A 227 9.93 1.33 17.70
C ILE A 227 9.73 2.34 18.83
N TYR A 228 9.67 3.64 18.52
CA TYR A 228 9.51 4.72 19.50
C TYR A 228 8.08 5.29 19.55
N GLY A 229 7.06 4.54 19.09
CA GLY A 229 5.66 4.98 19.09
C GLY A 229 5.44 6.26 18.30
N ALA A 230 4.77 7.26 18.88
CA ALA A 230 4.52 8.55 18.25
C ALA A 230 5.80 9.27 17.78
N PHE A 231 6.91 9.12 18.50
CA PHE A 231 8.19 9.74 18.14
C PHE A 231 8.83 9.14 16.88
N SER A 232 8.37 7.98 16.44
CA SER A 232 8.79 7.38 15.16
C SER A 232 8.23 8.10 13.94
N VAL A 233 7.18 8.90 14.07
CA VAL A 233 6.53 9.57 12.93
C VAL A 233 7.49 10.46 12.12
N PRO A 234 8.33 11.32 12.70
CA PRO A 234 9.32 12.08 11.92
C PRO A 234 10.32 11.18 11.18
N PHE A 235 10.81 10.10 11.80
CA PHE A 235 11.70 9.13 11.16
C PHE A 235 11.00 8.45 9.98
N PHE A 236 9.75 8.03 10.16
CA PHE A 236 8.93 7.44 9.11
C PHE A 236 8.73 8.39 7.92
N ILE A 237 8.49 9.68 8.17
CA ILE A 237 8.38 10.70 7.12
C ILE A 237 9.70 10.79 6.34
N ILE A 238 10.83 10.88 7.03
CA ILE A 238 12.16 11.00 6.40
C ILE A 238 12.45 9.74 5.58
N VAL A 239 12.28 8.56 6.15
CA VAL A 239 12.57 7.30 5.45
C VAL A 239 11.62 7.07 4.26
N GLY A 240 10.36 7.40 4.42
CA GLY A 240 9.37 7.32 3.34
C GLY A 240 9.70 8.26 2.17
N LEU A 241 10.13 9.49 2.45
CA LEU A 241 10.55 10.45 1.43
C LEU A 241 11.85 10.03 0.74
N THR A 242 12.88 9.72 1.52
CA THR A 242 14.20 9.35 0.97
C THR A 242 14.13 8.05 0.17
N GLY A 243 13.42 7.04 0.66
CA GLY A 243 13.21 5.80 -0.08
C GLY A 243 12.38 6.00 -1.35
N SER A 244 11.36 6.89 -1.30
CA SER A 244 10.59 7.26 -2.50
C SER A 244 11.44 7.96 -3.55
N LEU A 245 12.32 8.88 -3.14
CA LEU A 245 13.26 9.56 -4.04
C LEU A 245 14.20 8.56 -4.73
N LEU A 246 14.79 7.65 -3.96
CA LEU A 246 15.67 6.60 -4.49
C LEU A 246 14.95 5.69 -5.48
N CYS A 247 13.72 5.28 -5.15
CA CYS A 247 12.90 4.43 -6.02
C CYS A 247 12.55 5.15 -7.34
N ILE A 248 12.21 6.43 -7.31
CA ILE A 248 11.89 7.20 -8.52
C ILE A 248 13.16 7.39 -9.37
N TRP A 249 14.31 7.70 -8.78
CA TRP A 249 15.58 7.75 -9.51
C TRP A 249 15.91 6.41 -10.16
N PHE A 250 15.78 5.31 -9.43
CA PHE A 250 15.98 3.98 -9.99
C PHE A 250 15.00 3.70 -11.13
N GLY A 251 13.74 4.06 -10.97
CA GLY A 251 12.72 3.94 -12.00
C GLY A 251 13.09 4.69 -13.29
N LYS A 252 13.59 5.92 -13.16
CA LYS A 252 14.08 6.71 -14.31
C LYS A 252 15.32 6.08 -14.98
N LEU A 253 16.21 5.45 -14.20
CA LEU A 253 17.38 4.76 -14.75
C LEU A 253 16.99 3.62 -15.68
N ILE A 254 15.92 2.89 -15.34
CA ILE A 254 15.51 1.69 -16.07
C ILE A 254 14.33 1.94 -17.04
N GLU A 255 13.74 3.14 -17.10
CA GLU A 255 12.48 3.40 -17.84
C GLU A 255 12.52 2.99 -19.30
N ASN A 256 13.67 3.14 -19.98
CA ASN A 256 13.86 2.82 -21.38
C ASN A 256 14.30 1.36 -21.62
N THR A 257 14.50 0.59 -20.58
CA THR A 257 14.91 -0.83 -20.65
C THR A 257 13.72 -1.77 -20.79
N ALA A 258 13.95 -3.02 -21.18
CA ALA A 258 12.90 -4.04 -21.23
C ALA A 258 12.28 -4.33 -19.85
N PRO A 259 13.05 -4.47 -18.74
CA PRO A 259 12.50 -4.55 -17.40
C PRO A 259 11.67 -3.33 -17.02
N GLY A 260 12.11 -2.11 -17.34
CA GLY A 260 11.37 -0.87 -17.04
C GLY A 260 10.02 -0.83 -17.75
N ARG A 261 9.96 -1.22 -19.03
CA ARG A 261 8.68 -1.35 -19.77
C ARG A 261 7.74 -2.38 -19.15
N PHE A 262 8.27 -3.51 -18.68
CA PHE A 262 7.48 -4.53 -17.99
C PHE A 262 6.93 -3.98 -16.65
N ILE A 263 7.75 -3.32 -15.85
CA ILE A 263 7.33 -2.68 -14.58
C ILE A 263 6.25 -1.61 -14.84
N ALA A 264 6.40 -0.81 -15.89
CA ALA A 264 5.39 0.16 -16.29
C ALA A 264 4.05 -0.51 -16.71
N TYR A 265 4.12 -1.67 -17.37
CA TYR A 265 2.91 -2.45 -17.68
C TYR A 265 2.24 -3.00 -16.41
N VAL A 266 3.02 -3.52 -15.46
CA VAL A 266 2.53 -3.93 -14.14
C VAL A 266 1.87 -2.74 -13.43
N GLY A 267 2.51 -1.58 -13.46
CA GLY A 267 2.01 -0.33 -12.88
C GLY A 267 0.64 0.09 -13.41
N LYS A 268 0.37 -0.08 -14.71
CA LYS A 268 -0.95 0.21 -15.31
C LYS A 268 -2.07 -0.70 -14.77
N ASN A 269 -1.73 -1.87 -14.26
CA ASN A 269 -2.66 -2.86 -13.71
C ASN A 269 -2.65 -2.89 -12.18
N THR A 270 -2.02 -1.91 -11.51
CA THR A 270 -1.78 -1.94 -10.06
C THR A 270 -3.05 -2.10 -9.23
N ILE A 271 -4.16 -1.41 -9.58
CA ILE A 271 -5.42 -1.51 -8.82
C ILE A 271 -5.98 -2.92 -8.88
N PHE A 272 -5.89 -3.57 -10.04
CA PHE A 272 -6.33 -4.95 -10.21
C PHE A 272 -5.43 -5.92 -9.42
N LEU A 273 -4.12 -5.75 -9.52
CA LEU A 273 -3.15 -6.51 -8.75
C LEU A 273 -3.37 -6.32 -7.24
N LEU A 274 -3.58 -5.08 -6.79
CA LEU A 274 -3.87 -4.78 -5.40
C LEU A 274 -5.11 -5.54 -4.89
N ALA A 275 -6.14 -5.64 -5.71
CA ALA A 275 -7.36 -6.35 -5.34
C ALA A 275 -7.20 -7.88 -5.28
N PHE A 276 -6.48 -8.47 -6.24
CA PHE A 276 -6.55 -9.91 -6.44
C PHE A 276 -5.26 -10.69 -6.10
N HIS A 277 -4.13 -10.01 -5.81
CA HIS A 277 -2.86 -10.72 -5.58
C HIS A 277 -2.90 -11.66 -4.36
N ILE A 278 -3.58 -11.29 -3.28
CA ILE A 278 -3.69 -12.16 -2.09
C ILE A 278 -4.48 -13.41 -2.45
N PHE A 279 -5.63 -13.25 -3.12
CA PHE A 279 -6.42 -14.38 -3.60
C PHE A 279 -5.63 -15.26 -4.57
N ALA A 280 -4.88 -14.67 -5.50
CA ALA A 280 -4.03 -15.41 -6.42
C ALA A 280 -2.93 -16.19 -5.70
N LEU A 281 -2.30 -15.61 -4.67
CA LEU A 281 -1.32 -16.28 -3.82
C LEU A 281 -1.93 -17.49 -3.10
N GLU A 282 -3.16 -17.38 -2.58
CA GLU A 282 -3.88 -18.51 -1.96
C GLU A 282 -4.17 -19.63 -2.97
N VAL A 283 -4.63 -19.25 -4.16
CA VAL A 283 -4.91 -20.23 -5.23
C VAL A 283 -3.65 -20.98 -5.64
N VAL A 284 -2.56 -20.26 -5.88
CA VAL A 284 -1.25 -20.86 -6.24
C VAL A 284 -0.78 -21.81 -5.13
N GLU A 285 -0.90 -21.41 -3.87
CA GLU A 285 -0.50 -22.25 -2.73
C GLU A 285 -1.35 -23.50 -2.61
N ARG A 286 -2.68 -23.40 -2.73
CA ARG A 286 -3.59 -24.55 -2.71
C ARG A 286 -3.31 -25.54 -3.86
N ILE A 287 -2.91 -25.03 -5.02
CA ILE A 287 -2.51 -25.89 -6.15
C ILE A 287 -1.16 -26.55 -5.83
N ALA A 288 -0.16 -25.76 -5.42
CA ALA A 288 1.19 -26.26 -5.13
C ALA A 288 1.20 -27.33 -4.02
N SER A 289 0.39 -27.13 -2.95
CA SER A 289 0.31 -28.08 -1.82
C SER A 289 -0.18 -29.47 -2.20
N LYS A 290 -0.81 -29.64 -3.38
CA LYS A 290 -1.19 -30.96 -3.89
C LYS A 290 -0.03 -31.74 -4.51
N PHE A 291 1.05 -31.05 -4.88
CA PHE A 291 2.16 -31.64 -5.65
C PHE A 291 3.48 -31.61 -4.88
N ILE A 292 3.66 -30.65 -3.98
CA ILE A 292 4.91 -30.46 -3.22
C ILE A 292 4.61 -30.13 -1.76
N ALA A 293 5.53 -30.56 -0.88
CA ALA A 293 5.54 -30.09 0.51
C ALA A 293 5.95 -28.61 0.53
N ILE A 294 5.13 -27.76 1.15
CA ILE A 294 5.41 -26.33 1.23
C ILE A 294 6.59 -26.11 2.20
N PRO A 295 7.66 -25.44 1.77
CA PRO A 295 8.78 -25.13 2.63
C PRO A 295 8.36 -24.25 3.82
N VAL A 296 8.70 -24.65 5.04
CA VAL A 296 8.37 -23.91 6.27
C VAL A 296 9.48 -22.91 6.62
N PRO A 297 9.13 -21.81 7.32
CA PRO A 297 10.13 -20.90 7.87
C PRO A 297 11.07 -21.63 8.83
N GLY A 298 12.37 -21.37 8.71
CA GLY A 298 13.40 -22.06 9.52
C GLY A 298 13.95 -23.36 8.92
N GLY A 299 13.38 -23.82 7.78
CA GLY A 299 13.95 -24.89 6.97
C GLY A 299 15.11 -24.42 6.06
N ALA A 300 15.43 -25.22 5.04
CA ALA A 300 16.47 -24.87 4.08
C ALA A 300 16.12 -23.55 3.33
N VAL A 301 17.01 -22.57 3.38
CA VAL A 301 16.80 -21.22 2.88
C VAL A 301 16.53 -21.19 1.38
N VAL A 302 17.30 -21.95 0.60
CA VAL A 302 17.19 -21.94 -0.87
C VAL A 302 15.84 -22.44 -1.36
N PRO A 303 15.32 -23.62 -0.96
CA PRO A 303 13.98 -24.07 -1.34
C PRO A 303 12.88 -23.09 -0.88
N PHE A 304 13.01 -22.51 0.31
CA PHE A 304 12.06 -21.52 0.83
C PHE A 304 12.01 -20.28 -0.07
N VAL A 305 13.14 -19.67 -0.36
CA VAL A 305 13.21 -18.46 -1.20
C VAL A 305 12.73 -18.76 -2.62
N LEU A 306 13.17 -19.88 -3.21
CA LEU A 306 12.77 -20.26 -4.57
C LEU A 306 11.26 -20.50 -4.67
N TYR A 307 10.67 -21.23 -3.73
CA TYR A 307 9.23 -21.46 -3.67
C TYR A 307 8.44 -20.15 -3.61
N HIS A 308 8.79 -19.25 -2.69
CA HIS A 308 8.09 -17.98 -2.54
C HIS A 308 8.27 -17.05 -3.73
N ALA A 309 9.45 -17.04 -4.36
CA ALA A 309 9.69 -16.30 -5.59
C ALA A 309 8.82 -16.80 -6.75
N LEU A 310 8.74 -18.13 -6.94
CA LEU A 310 7.89 -18.75 -7.96
C LEU A 310 6.41 -18.52 -7.67
N ARG A 311 5.98 -18.66 -6.42
CA ARG A 311 4.61 -18.40 -5.97
C ARG A 311 4.18 -16.95 -6.27
N ILE A 312 5.00 -15.98 -5.92
CA ILE A 312 4.73 -14.55 -6.19
C ILE A 312 4.68 -14.30 -7.70
N THR A 313 5.65 -14.82 -8.44
CA THR A 313 5.70 -14.66 -9.90
C THR A 313 4.46 -15.25 -10.57
N ALA A 314 4.07 -16.46 -10.20
CA ALA A 314 2.88 -17.12 -10.74
C ALA A 314 1.59 -16.34 -10.42
N ALA A 315 1.45 -15.84 -9.18
CA ALA A 315 0.30 -15.03 -8.77
C ALA A 315 0.22 -13.70 -9.55
N VAL A 316 1.34 -13.00 -9.71
CA VAL A 316 1.39 -11.73 -10.47
C VAL A 316 1.07 -11.97 -11.94
N LEU A 317 1.70 -12.94 -12.57
CA LEU A 317 1.45 -13.27 -13.98
C LEU A 317 0.01 -13.74 -14.20
N GLY A 318 -0.56 -14.53 -13.29
CA GLY A 318 -1.96 -14.95 -13.31
C GLY A 318 -2.91 -13.75 -13.25
N CYS A 319 -2.68 -12.81 -12.33
CA CYS A 319 -3.45 -11.58 -12.23
C CYS A 319 -3.36 -10.73 -13.50
N LEU A 320 -2.17 -10.57 -14.07
CA LEU A 320 -1.97 -9.80 -15.31
C LEU A 320 -2.67 -10.45 -16.50
N ALA A 321 -2.57 -11.77 -16.66
CA ALA A 321 -3.25 -12.53 -17.71
C ALA A 321 -4.79 -12.36 -17.58
N PHE A 322 -5.32 -12.49 -16.39
CA PHE A 322 -6.75 -12.32 -16.13
C PHE A 322 -7.23 -10.88 -16.39
N SER A 323 -6.44 -9.88 -15.97
CA SER A 323 -6.71 -8.47 -16.28
C SER A 323 -6.78 -8.22 -17.79
N GLU A 324 -5.85 -8.78 -18.55
CA GLU A 324 -5.83 -8.66 -20.02
C GLU A 324 -7.05 -9.33 -20.68
N ILE A 325 -7.44 -10.51 -20.21
CA ILE A 325 -8.65 -11.20 -20.69
C ILE A 325 -9.89 -10.33 -20.46
N LEU A 326 -10.05 -9.79 -19.27
CA LEU A 326 -11.17 -8.90 -18.92
C LEU A 326 -11.19 -7.64 -19.81
N ASN A 327 -10.03 -7.06 -20.06
CA ASN A 327 -9.91 -5.87 -20.91
C ASN A 327 -10.29 -6.19 -22.38
N ARG A 328 -9.89 -7.35 -22.89
CA ARG A 328 -10.28 -7.81 -24.23
C ARG A 328 -11.79 -8.08 -24.33
N LEU A 329 -12.38 -8.71 -23.32
CA LEU A 329 -13.82 -8.94 -23.26
C LEU A 329 -14.60 -7.63 -23.23
N LYS A 330 -14.20 -6.66 -22.38
CA LYS A 330 -14.82 -5.32 -22.35
C LYS A 330 -14.74 -4.61 -23.71
N LYS A 331 -13.61 -4.69 -24.42
CA LYS A 331 -13.47 -4.12 -25.76
C LYS A 331 -14.40 -4.79 -26.78
N ARG A 332 -14.55 -6.13 -26.72
CA ARG A 332 -15.46 -6.86 -27.61
C ARG A 332 -16.94 -6.49 -27.37
N LEU A 333 -17.36 -6.39 -26.10
CA LEU A 333 -18.72 -6.02 -25.73
C LEU A 333 -19.05 -4.59 -26.21
N ARG A 334 -18.15 -3.61 -26.00
CA ARG A 334 -18.32 -2.23 -26.46
C ARG A 334 -18.39 -2.10 -27.99
N ARG A 335 -17.78 -3.04 -28.76
CA ARG A 335 -17.88 -3.05 -30.23
C ARG A 335 -19.20 -3.63 -30.73
N LYS A 336 -19.89 -4.46 -29.91
CA LYS A 336 -21.21 -5.02 -30.29
C LYS A 336 -22.36 -4.09 -29.94
N THR A 337 -22.16 -3.10 -29.06
CA THR A 337 -23.18 -2.11 -28.63
C THR A 337 -23.07 -0.78 -29.37
N ARG A 338 -22.14 -0.64 -30.28
CA ARG A 338 -22.05 0.44 -31.28
C ARG A 338 -22.37 -0.11 -32.66
#